data_696b1890e26ba803aae3f0aa46cf1bbe
#
_entry.id   696b1890e26ba803aae3f0aa46cf1bbe
#
_cell.length_a   1.000
_cell.length_b   1.000
_cell.length_c   1.000
_cell.angle_alpha   90.00
_cell.angle_beta   90.00
_cell.angle_gamma   90.00
#
_symmetry.space_group_name_H-M   'P 1'
#
loop_
_entity.id
_entity.type
_entity.pdbx_description
1 polymer ?
#
loop_
_entity_poly.entity_id
_entity_poly.type
_entity_poly.pdbx_seq_one_letter_code
_entity_poly.pdbx_strand_id
1 'polypeptide(L)'
;MINFAHPQYFYLLLLLPALLLLFLWNRSDRRKRLQRYGKRSSIEPLMPEVSRYKPWIRLTLEMLLLTLVIVVLARPRAGSSKTTTQVHGIEVMVAVDVSNSMNASSTDNPQDVSRLQRSKMIVQKLVDRLDNNKLGLIVFAGNAYMQMPMTSDAASAKLFLNGISTNMAPTQGTAIGAAINLALNGFSQSKKSQKAIILITDGENFEDDAVGAAREAAKLGVQVDVIGVGSTTGAPIPVEGGYLTDDSGNPVTTYLDEKTAQQIAVAGKGVYISGTAADAVTTLQETLDKLAKSDLAAVTYTQHDEQFPVFATIALLVLLALLLLLERKNPWLKRYNFFTKDKKEENTVSNETVENRDKKEDKQ
;
A
#
# COMPACT_ATOMS: atom_id res chain seq x y z
N MET A 1 5.78 15.53 -17.06
CA MET A 1 4.80 15.37 -18.18
C MET A 1 3.44 15.07 -17.57
N ILE A 2 2.37 15.67 -18.08
CA ILE A 2 1.00 15.37 -17.63
C ILE A 2 0.55 14.12 -18.39
N ASN A 3 0.20 13.06 -17.67
CA ASN A 3 -0.38 11.86 -18.21
C ASN A 3 -1.86 11.78 -17.83
N PHE A 4 -2.69 11.15 -18.67
CA PHE A 4 -4.10 10.95 -18.41
C PHE A 4 -4.37 9.48 -18.12
N ALA A 5 -5.13 9.21 -17.06
CA ALA A 5 -5.47 7.83 -16.69
C ALA A 5 -6.40 7.18 -17.73
N HIS A 6 -7.32 7.99 -18.28
CA HIS A 6 -8.34 7.52 -19.21
C HIS A 6 -8.46 8.43 -20.43
N PRO A 7 -7.51 8.37 -21.40
CA PRO A 7 -7.50 9.24 -22.58
C PRO A 7 -8.72 9.04 -23.49
N GLN A 8 -9.40 7.92 -23.38
CA GLN A 8 -10.62 7.61 -24.13
C GLN A 8 -11.75 8.63 -23.90
N TYR A 9 -11.81 9.31 -22.75
CA TYR A 9 -12.84 10.33 -22.52
C TYR A 9 -12.68 11.58 -23.38
N PHE A 10 -11.53 11.80 -24.02
CA PHE A 10 -11.38 12.89 -24.98
C PHE A 10 -12.26 12.74 -26.23
N TYR A 11 -12.76 11.55 -26.54
CA TYR A 11 -13.77 11.39 -27.60
C TYR A 11 -15.07 12.16 -27.30
N LEU A 12 -15.38 12.43 -26.01
CA LEU A 12 -16.50 13.28 -25.62
C LEU A 12 -16.36 14.74 -26.06
N LEU A 13 -15.17 15.19 -26.43
CA LEU A 13 -14.99 16.52 -27.02
C LEU A 13 -15.75 16.70 -28.34
N LEU A 14 -16.10 15.61 -29.03
CA LEU A 14 -16.99 15.64 -30.20
C LEU A 14 -18.40 16.15 -29.88
N LEU A 15 -18.81 16.16 -28.60
CA LEU A 15 -20.07 16.78 -28.16
C LEU A 15 -20.04 18.32 -28.28
N LEU A 16 -18.88 18.96 -28.20
CA LEU A 16 -18.74 20.42 -28.29
C LEU A 16 -19.24 20.99 -29.62
N PRO A 17 -18.76 20.51 -30.79
CA PRO A 17 -19.29 20.97 -32.08
C PRO A 17 -20.76 20.60 -32.26
N ALA A 18 -21.22 19.46 -31.75
CA ALA A 18 -22.63 19.08 -31.82
C ALA A 18 -23.51 20.07 -31.02
N LEU A 19 -23.12 20.46 -29.82
CA LEU A 19 -23.82 21.48 -29.03
C LEU A 19 -23.79 22.84 -29.70
N LEU A 20 -22.69 23.24 -30.32
CA LEU A 20 -22.59 24.48 -31.06
C LEU A 20 -23.56 24.51 -32.25
N LEU A 21 -23.62 23.41 -33.03
CA LEU A 21 -24.55 23.28 -34.15
C LEU A 21 -26.00 23.36 -33.68
N LEU A 22 -26.33 22.68 -32.60
CA LEU A 22 -27.68 22.67 -32.02
C LEU A 22 -28.06 24.07 -31.51
N PHE A 23 -27.15 24.81 -30.89
CA PHE A 23 -27.38 26.17 -30.47
C PHE A 23 -27.62 27.08 -31.68
N LEU A 24 -26.80 27.00 -32.74
CA LEU A 24 -26.96 27.78 -33.95
C LEU A 24 -28.29 27.47 -34.65
N TRP A 25 -28.68 26.21 -34.72
CA TRP A 25 -29.95 25.75 -35.27
C TRP A 25 -31.14 26.32 -34.47
N ASN A 26 -31.12 26.17 -33.15
CA ASN A 26 -32.17 26.73 -32.27
C ASN A 26 -32.26 28.25 -32.38
N ARG A 27 -31.11 28.93 -32.46
CA ARG A 27 -31.07 30.39 -32.65
C ARG A 27 -31.68 30.79 -34.01
N SER A 28 -31.38 30.04 -35.08
CA SER A 28 -31.95 30.26 -36.42
C SER A 28 -33.46 30.05 -36.41
N ASP A 29 -33.91 28.97 -35.82
CA ASP A 29 -35.35 28.62 -35.73
C ASP A 29 -36.11 29.65 -34.87
N ARG A 30 -35.54 30.10 -33.75
CA ARG A 30 -36.12 31.15 -32.92
C ARG A 30 -36.23 32.48 -33.72
N ARG A 31 -35.25 32.81 -34.57
CA ARG A 31 -35.32 34.00 -35.45
C ARG A 31 -36.42 33.88 -36.48
N LYS A 32 -36.60 32.69 -37.12
CA LYS A 32 -37.65 32.41 -38.07
C LYS A 32 -39.05 32.50 -37.43
N ARG A 33 -39.21 31.99 -36.22
CA ARG A 33 -40.45 32.09 -35.45
C ARG A 33 -40.80 33.55 -35.12
N LEU A 34 -39.81 34.37 -34.67
CA LEU A 34 -40.02 35.79 -34.37
C LEU A 34 -40.42 36.57 -35.62
N GLN A 35 -39.87 36.26 -36.79
CA GLN A 35 -40.22 36.90 -38.06
C GLN A 35 -41.67 36.66 -38.49
N ARG A 36 -42.31 35.56 -38.02
CA ARG A 36 -43.73 35.29 -38.28
C ARG A 36 -44.67 36.23 -37.51
N TYR A 37 -44.21 36.78 -36.37
CA TYR A 37 -45.04 37.72 -35.57
C TYR A 37 -44.87 39.20 -36.00
N GLY A 38 -43.87 39.55 -36.83
CA GLY A 38 -43.68 40.91 -37.32
C GLY A 38 -42.26 41.25 -37.65
N LYS A 39 -42.07 42.48 -38.15
CA LYS A 39 -40.74 43.01 -38.45
C LYS A 39 -39.93 43.18 -37.11
N ARG A 40 -38.68 42.84 -37.14
CA ARG A 40 -37.78 42.87 -35.98
C ARG A 40 -37.71 44.24 -35.31
N SER A 41 -37.76 45.34 -36.11
CA SER A 41 -37.76 46.70 -35.61
C SER A 41 -38.96 47.03 -34.71
N SER A 42 -40.10 46.39 -34.92
CA SER A 42 -41.32 46.57 -34.12
C SER A 42 -41.40 45.67 -32.88
N ILE A 43 -40.69 44.56 -32.90
CA ILE A 43 -40.69 43.58 -31.78
C ILE A 43 -39.59 43.85 -30.76
N GLU A 44 -38.45 44.40 -31.20
CA GLU A 44 -37.27 44.67 -30.34
C GLU A 44 -37.60 45.64 -29.18
N PRO A 45 -38.40 46.73 -29.38
CA PRO A 45 -38.81 47.60 -28.29
C PRO A 45 -39.74 46.94 -27.25
N LEU A 46 -40.47 45.91 -27.65
CA LEU A 46 -41.40 45.18 -26.79
C LEU A 46 -40.67 44.19 -25.88
N MET A 47 -39.38 43.93 -26.11
CA MET A 47 -38.53 43.02 -25.31
C MET A 47 -37.28 43.74 -24.71
N PRO A 48 -37.47 44.74 -23.85
CA PRO A 48 -36.34 45.55 -23.34
C PRO A 48 -35.40 44.78 -22.40
N GLU A 49 -35.88 43.68 -21.86
CA GLU A 49 -35.12 42.85 -20.89
C GLU A 49 -34.25 41.77 -21.54
N VAL A 50 -34.38 41.51 -22.86
CA VAL A 50 -33.62 40.48 -23.55
C VAL A 50 -32.23 41.01 -23.92
N SER A 51 -31.19 40.43 -23.34
CA SER A 51 -29.79 40.78 -23.68
C SER A 51 -29.33 40.04 -24.93
N ARG A 52 -28.70 40.78 -25.86
CA ARG A 52 -28.13 40.23 -27.10
C ARG A 52 -26.89 39.36 -26.87
N TYR A 53 -26.17 39.63 -25.78
CA TYR A 53 -24.87 38.99 -25.47
C TYR A 53 -25.01 37.81 -24.49
N LYS A 54 -25.96 37.82 -23.58
CA LYS A 54 -26.12 36.78 -22.56
C LYS A 54 -26.21 35.33 -23.11
N PRO A 55 -26.94 35.06 -24.21
CA PRO A 55 -26.98 33.70 -24.77
C PRO A 55 -25.60 33.18 -25.22
N TRP A 56 -24.73 34.07 -25.70
CA TRP A 56 -23.37 33.72 -26.10
C TRP A 56 -22.49 33.47 -24.89
N ILE A 57 -22.59 34.31 -23.86
CA ILE A 57 -21.84 34.11 -22.60
C ILE A 57 -22.24 32.79 -21.96
N ARG A 58 -23.54 32.49 -21.97
CA ARG A 58 -24.04 31.20 -21.46
C ARG A 58 -23.48 30.03 -22.25
N LEU A 59 -23.50 30.07 -23.57
CA LEU A 59 -22.94 29.04 -24.42
C LEU A 59 -21.44 28.84 -24.16
N THR A 60 -20.66 29.91 -24.05
CA THR A 60 -19.22 29.78 -23.76
C THR A 60 -18.96 29.18 -22.40
N LEU A 61 -19.74 29.50 -21.37
CA LEU A 61 -19.62 28.90 -20.05
C LEU A 61 -20.04 27.42 -20.05
N GLU A 62 -21.12 27.06 -20.78
CA GLU A 62 -21.56 25.68 -20.95
C GLU A 62 -20.49 24.83 -21.66
N MET A 63 -19.86 25.37 -22.72
CA MET A 63 -18.76 24.72 -23.43
C MET A 63 -17.52 24.56 -22.55
N LEU A 64 -17.18 25.60 -21.79
CA LEU A 64 -16.06 25.56 -20.84
C LEU A 64 -16.32 24.52 -19.74
N LEU A 65 -17.52 24.51 -19.16
CA LEU A 65 -17.90 23.54 -18.16
C LEU A 65 -17.79 22.10 -18.70
N LEU A 66 -18.34 21.84 -19.90
CA LEU A 66 -18.25 20.51 -20.50
C LEU A 66 -16.81 20.09 -20.74
N THR A 67 -15.96 21.00 -21.23
CA THR A 67 -14.52 20.72 -21.42
C THR A 67 -13.84 20.38 -20.09
N LEU A 68 -14.10 21.15 -19.02
CA LEU A 68 -13.54 20.89 -17.70
C LEU A 68 -14.01 19.52 -17.14
N VAL A 69 -15.30 19.18 -17.30
CA VAL A 69 -15.83 17.89 -16.88
C VAL A 69 -15.15 16.73 -17.63
N ILE A 70 -14.91 16.88 -18.94
CA ILE A 70 -14.21 15.86 -19.74
C ILE A 70 -12.76 15.71 -19.23
N VAL A 71 -12.06 16.82 -18.92
CA VAL A 71 -10.71 16.79 -18.35
C VAL A 71 -10.71 16.10 -16.98
N VAL A 72 -11.69 16.37 -16.11
CA VAL A 72 -11.84 15.71 -14.81
C VAL A 72 -12.03 14.22 -14.99
N LEU A 73 -12.88 13.77 -15.93
CA LEU A 73 -13.11 12.36 -16.25
C LEU A 73 -11.85 11.68 -16.81
N ALA A 74 -11.04 12.40 -17.58
CA ALA A 74 -9.77 11.89 -18.12
C ALA A 74 -8.70 11.69 -17.02
N ARG A 75 -8.93 12.17 -15.78
CA ARG A 75 -8.04 12.07 -14.61
C ARG A 75 -6.60 12.48 -14.95
N PRO A 76 -6.30 13.77 -15.05
CA PRO A 76 -4.94 14.25 -15.27
C PRO A 76 -4.07 13.89 -14.06
N ARG A 77 -2.92 13.26 -14.35
CA ARG A 77 -1.90 12.87 -13.39
C ARG A 77 -0.65 13.69 -13.66
N ALA A 78 -0.20 14.44 -12.69
CA ALA A 78 1.02 15.22 -12.78
C ALA A 78 1.92 14.92 -11.60
N GLY A 79 3.20 14.73 -11.90
CA GLY A 79 4.19 14.36 -10.89
C GLY A 79 4.35 12.85 -10.75
N SER A 80 5.55 12.44 -10.44
CA SER A 80 5.88 11.11 -9.94
C SER A 80 6.50 11.31 -8.57
N SER A 81 5.69 11.31 -7.53
CA SER A 81 6.23 11.16 -6.20
C SER A 81 6.66 9.70 -6.05
N LYS A 82 7.96 9.50 -5.99
CA LYS A 82 8.52 8.21 -5.58
C LYS A 82 8.36 8.11 -4.07
N THR A 83 7.16 7.79 -3.61
CA THR A 83 6.97 7.45 -2.21
C THR A 83 7.44 6.02 -2.04
N THR A 84 8.68 5.88 -1.62
CA THR A 84 9.26 4.60 -1.22
C THR A 84 8.73 4.26 0.17
N THR A 85 7.46 3.92 0.27
CA THR A 85 6.93 3.29 1.49
C THR A 85 6.82 1.80 1.20
N GLN A 86 7.96 1.13 1.29
CA GLN A 86 7.99 -0.32 1.25
C GLN A 86 8.27 -0.82 2.67
N VAL A 87 7.22 -1.15 3.37
CA VAL A 87 7.31 -2.05 4.52
C VAL A 87 6.99 -3.44 3.98
N HIS A 88 7.97 -4.10 3.38
CA HIS A 88 7.89 -5.53 3.12
C HIS A 88 8.45 -6.22 4.36
N GLY A 89 7.57 -6.76 5.19
CA GLY A 89 7.97 -7.62 6.29
C GLY A 89 8.53 -8.93 5.74
N ILE A 90 9.54 -9.49 6.42
CA ILE A 90 10.03 -10.85 6.18
C ILE A 90 9.02 -11.84 6.77
N GLU A 91 8.86 -12.98 6.14
CA GLU A 91 8.19 -14.13 6.71
C GLU A 91 9.25 -15.03 7.36
N VAL A 92 9.19 -15.16 8.68
CA VAL A 92 10.13 -15.96 9.47
C VAL A 92 9.42 -17.16 10.05
N MET A 93 9.89 -18.36 9.73
CA MET A 93 9.41 -19.60 10.35
C MET A 93 10.45 -20.07 11.36
N VAL A 94 10.09 -20.08 12.62
CA VAL A 94 10.97 -20.59 13.68
C VAL A 94 10.62 -22.07 13.94
N ALA A 95 11.59 -22.95 13.79
CA ALA A 95 11.48 -24.36 14.10
C ALA A 95 12.32 -24.67 15.35
N VAL A 96 11.62 -25.06 16.41
CA VAL A 96 12.24 -25.34 17.72
C VAL A 96 12.25 -26.83 17.97
N ASP A 97 13.43 -27.34 18.25
CA ASP A 97 13.61 -28.72 18.68
C ASP A 97 13.01 -28.92 20.07
N VAL A 98 12.20 -29.98 20.22
CA VAL A 98 11.56 -30.38 21.48
C VAL A 98 11.87 -31.86 21.83
N SER A 99 12.93 -32.42 21.26
CA SER A 99 13.43 -33.72 21.61
C SER A 99 13.86 -33.78 23.08
N ASN A 100 14.00 -34.99 23.64
CA ASN A 100 14.40 -35.14 25.03
C ASN A 100 15.78 -34.55 25.34
N SER A 101 16.71 -34.51 24.38
CA SER A 101 18.00 -33.89 24.51
C SER A 101 17.94 -32.38 24.86
N MET A 102 16.83 -31.71 24.47
CA MET A 102 16.60 -30.30 24.77
C MET A 102 16.29 -30.01 26.25
N ASN A 103 16.07 -31.05 27.08
CA ASN A 103 15.99 -30.91 28.54
C ASN A 103 17.38 -30.79 29.17
N ALA A 104 18.46 -31.24 28.49
CA ALA A 104 19.82 -31.11 28.98
C ALA A 104 20.24 -29.64 29.15
N SER A 105 21.30 -29.43 29.95
CA SER A 105 21.87 -28.10 30.16
C SER A 105 22.33 -27.47 28.84
N SER A 106 22.14 -26.17 28.71
CA SER A 106 22.55 -25.40 27.54
C SER A 106 24.05 -25.06 27.50
N THR A 107 24.74 -25.25 28.61
CA THR A 107 26.19 -25.01 28.76
C THR A 107 26.85 -26.19 29.46
N ASP A 108 28.17 -26.12 29.68
CA ASP A 108 28.95 -27.11 30.43
C ASP A 108 28.58 -27.19 31.93
N ASN A 109 27.83 -26.18 32.42
CA ASN A 109 27.35 -26.21 33.79
C ASN A 109 26.01 -26.95 33.85
N PRO A 110 25.92 -28.11 34.55
CA PRO A 110 24.66 -28.86 34.66
C PRO A 110 23.49 -28.12 35.34
N GLN A 111 23.78 -27.05 36.09
CA GLN A 111 22.76 -26.23 36.77
C GLN A 111 22.27 -25.06 35.94
N ASP A 112 22.77 -24.86 34.71
CA ASP A 112 22.30 -23.78 33.83
C ASP A 112 20.90 -24.15 33.27
N VAL A 113 20.27 -23.16 32.65
CA VAL A 113 18.96 -23.34 32.00
C VAL A 113 19.01 -24.42 30.93
N SER A 114 17.91 -25.16 30.74
CA SER A 114 17.84 -26.18 29.68
C SER A 114 18.00 -25.56 28.29
N ARG A 115 18.42 -26.40 27.31
CA ARG A 115 18.50 -26.03 25.90
C ARG A 115 17.17 -25.44 25.40
N LEU A 116 16.04 -26.10 25.73
CA LEU A 116 14.71 -25.62 25.37
C LEU A 116 14.40 -24.24 25.99
N GLN A 117 14.71 -24.06 27.28
CA GLN A 117 14.46 -22.79 27.94
C GLN A 117 15.31 -21.66 27.32
N ARG A 118 16.58 -21.94 26.99
CA ARG A 118 17.43 -21.02 26.28
C ARG A 118 16.90 -20.69 24.88
N SER A 119 16.42 -21.67 24.14
CA SER A 119 15.76 -21.52 22.84
C SER A 119 14.56 -20.58 22.94
N LYS A 120 13.69 -20.78 23.93
CA LYS A 120 12.55 -19.89 24.19
C LYS A 120 12.98 -18.45 24.46
N MET A 121 14.03 -18.24 25.28
CA MET A 121 14.55 -16.90 25.58
C MET A 121 15.10 -16.20 24.34
N ILE A 122 15.79 -16.93 23.45
CA ILE A 122 16.30 -16.39 22.18
C ILE A 122 15.15 -15.97 21.28
N VAL A 123 14.15 -16.86 21.07
CA VAL A 123 12.98 -16.56 20.22
C VAL A 123 12.15 -15.42 20.80
N GLN A 124 11.96 -15.38 22.11
CA GLN A 124 11.23 -14.29 22.78
C GLN A 124 11.88 -12.91 22.52
N LYS A 125 13.21 -12.83 22.67
CA LYS A 125 13.97 -11.60 22.36
C LYS A 125 13.91 -11.26 20.86
N LEU A 126 13.90 -12.26 19.99
CA LEU A 126 13.76 -12.07 18.56
C LEU A 126 12.38 -11.49 18.21
N VAL A 127 11.30 -12.06 18.78
CA VAL A 127 9.91 -11.56 18.58
C VAL A 127 9.79 -10.09 18.99
N ASP A 128 10.45 -9.66 20.06
CA ASP A 128 10.47 -8.26 20.51
C ASP A 128 11.17 -7.29 19.56
N ARG A 129 12.00 -7.80 18.63
CA ARG A 129 12.77 -7.02 17.68
C ARG A 129 12.25 -7.09 16.24
N LEU A 130 11.33 -8.00 15.95
CA LEU A 130 10.76 -8.22 14.63
C LEU A 130 9.50 -7.36 14.41
N ASP A 131 9.68 -6.03 14.33
CA ASP A 131 8.58 -5.13 13.97
C ASP A 131 8.14 -5.34 12.52
N ASN A 132 6.82 -5.39 12.28
CA ASN A 132 6.21 -5.54 10.95
C ASN A 132 6.55 -6.83 10.18
N ASN A 133 7.13 -7.83 10.83
CA ASN A 133 7.42 -9.14 10.26
C ASN A 133 6.33 -10.15 10.62
N LYS A 134 6.18 -11.20 9.80
CA LYS A 134 5.31 -12.32 10.14
C LYS A 134 6.15 -13.46 10.71
N LEU A 135 5.68 -14.03 11.79
CA LEU A 135 6.33 -15.16 12.46
C LEU A 135 5.40 -16.37 12.48
N GLY A 136 5.91 -17.53 12.13
CA GLY A 136 5.30 -18.83 12.36
C GLY A 136 6.16 -19.69 13.29
N LEU A 137 5.56 -20.66 13.96
CA LEU A 137 6.24 -21.50 14.93
C LEU A 137 5.98 -22.98 14.65
N ILE A 138 7.04 -23.73 14.52
CA ILE A 138 7.07 -25.17 14.37
C ILE A 138 7.78 -25.75 15.55
N VAL A 139 7.31 -26.89 16.07
CA VAL A 139 8.04 -27.75 17.00
C VAL A 139 8.34 -29.05 16.31
N PHE A 140 9.51 -29.63 16.59
CA PHE A 140 9.88 -30.90 15.99
C PHE A 140 10.69 -31.77 16.96
N ALA A 141 10.56 -33.07 16.78
CA ALA A 141 11.37 -34.11 17.35
C ALA A 141 11.46 -35.25 16.32
N GLY A 142 10.99 -36.45 16.56
CA GLY A 142 10.87 -37.50 15.53
C GLY A 142 9.94 -37.15 14.37
N ASN A 143 9.04 -36.18 14.55
CA ASN A 143 8.21 -35.54 13.51
C ASN A 143 8.08 -34.05 13.76
N ALA A 144 7.62 -33.29 12.74
CA ALA A 144 7.40 -31.84 12.81
C ALA A 144 5.92 -31.50 12.88
N TYR A 145 5.58 -30.47 13.68
CA TYR A 145 4.21 -30.02 13.91
C TYR A 145 4.13 -28.48 13.87
N MET A 146 3.14 -27.95 13.15
CA MET A 146 2.86 -26.54 13.13
C MET A 146 2.20 -26.12 14.45
N GLN A 147 2.93 -25.41 15.29
CA GLN A 147 2.44 -24.93 16.58
C GLN A 147 1.65 -23.64 16.44
N MET A 148 2.10 -22.75 15.53
CA MET A 148 1.45 -21.48 15.23
C MET A 148 1.66 -21.16 13.76
N PRO A 149 0.57 -20.89 12.99
CA PRO A 149 0.69 -20.42 11.62
C PRO A 149 1.26 -19.01 11.57
N MET A 150 1.61 -18.55 10.37
CA MET A 150 2.17 -17.19 10.16
C MET A 150 1.24 -16.10 10.69
N THR A 151 1.73 -15.30 11.63
CA THR A 151 1.04 -14.15 12.23
C THR A 151 1.99 -12.98 12.41
N SER A 152 1.46 -11.76 12.45
CA SER A 152 2.17 -10.54 12.86
C SER A 152 1.91 -10.18 14.33
N ASP A 153 1.15 -11.01 15.05
CA ASP A 153 0.82 -10.78 16.46
C ASP A 153 1.92 -11.32 17.37
N ALA A 154 2.77 -10.43 17.86
CA ALA A 154 3.84 -10.76 18.80
C ALA A 154 3.33 -11.32 20.14
N ALA A 155 2.14 -10.90 20.60
CA ALA A 155 1.59 -11.41 21.86
C ALA A 155 1.17 -12.86 21.72
N SER A 156 0.49 -13.23 20.65
CA SER A 156 0.16 -14.61 20.31
C SER A 156 1.43 -15.45 20.14
N ALA A 157 2.44 -14.96 19.44
CA ALA A 157 3.70 -15.67 19.24
C ALA A 157 4.38 -16.02 20.58
N LYS A 158 4.45 -15.08 21.51
CA LYS A 158 4.99 -15.33 22.86
C LYS A 158 4.15 -16.33 23.68
N LEU A 159 2.83 -16.26 23.54
CA LEU A 159 1.93 -17.18 24.23
C LEU A 159 2.18 -18.63 23.78
N PHE A 160 2.19 -18.89 22.46
CA PHE A 160 2.47 -20.21 21.91
C PHE A 160 3.89 -20.69 22.25
N LEU A 161 4.89 -19.80 22.18
CA LEU A 161 6.27 -20.11 22.53
C LEU A 161 6.40 -20.57 23.99
N ASN A 162 5.75 -19.86 24.91
CA ASN A 162 5.79 -20.23 26.34
C ASN A 162 5.16 -21.61 26.63
N GLY A 163 4.15 -21.99 25.85
CA GLY A 163 3.47 -23.28 25.96
C GLY A 163 4.29 -24.49 25.48
N ILE A 164 5.42 -24.27 24.76
CA ILE A 164 6.23 -25.39 24.24
C ILE A 164 6.87 -26.17 25.37
N SER A 165 6.86 -27.50 25.28
CA SER A 165 7.56 -28.40 26.15
C SER A 165 8.04 -29.64 25.40
N THR A 166 9.05 -30.35 25.92
CA THR A 166 9.54 -31.62 25.33
C THR A 166 8.50 -32.72 25.32
N ASN A 167 7.51 -32.66 26.20
CA ASN A 167 6.41 -33.63 26.27
C ASN A 167 5.37 -33.44 25.15
N MET A 168 5.47 -32.40 24.32
CA MET A 168 4.52 -32.16 23.23
C MET A 168 4.74 -33.09 22.02
N ALA A 169 5.94 -33.62 21.86
CA ALA A 169 6.26 -34.51 20.77
C ALA A 169 5.79 -35.94 21.10
N PRO A 170 4.84 -36.52 20.33
CA PRO A 170 4.39 -37.89 20.54
C PRO A 170 5.47 -38.95 20.27
N THR A 171 6.39 -38.61 19.35
CA THR A 171 7.53 -39.46 18.95
C THR A 171 8.82 -38.73 19.25
N GLN A 172 9.70 -39.38 19.99
CA GLN A 172 11.04 -38.89 20.23
C GLN A 172 11.94 -39.17 19.01
N GLY A 173 13.08 -38.54 18.94
CA GLY A 173 14.00 -38.53 17.79
C GLY A 173 14.20 -37.10 17.32
N THR A 174 14.89 -36.89 16.19
CA THR A 174 15.15 -35.56 15.66
C THR A 174 15.12 -35.59 14.13
N ALA A 175 14.03 -35.11 13.55
CA ALA A 175 13.79 -35.05 12.10
C ALA A 175 13.84 -33.58 11.63
N ILE A 176 15.05 -33.07 11.45
CA ILE A 176 15.31 -31.67 11.06
C ILE A 176 14.78 -31.39 9.65
N GLY A 177 14.95 -32.33 8.72
CA GLY A 177 14.47 -32.18 7.34
C GLY A 177 12.95 -32.10 7.27
N ALA A 178 12.24 -32.84 8.09
CA ALA A 178 10.78 -32.78 8.21
C ALA A 178 10.34 -31.35 8.68
N ALA A 179 11.06 -30.76 9.64
CA ALA A 179 10.80 -29.41 10.13
C ALA A 179 11.02 -28.38 9.05
N ILE A 180 12.10 -28.45 8.26
CA ILE A 180 12.37 -27.58 7.13
C ILE A 180 11.28 -27.71 6.06
N ASN A 181 10.88 -28.93 5.70
CA ASN A 181 9.84 -29.16 4.70
C ASN A 181 8.47 -28.65 5.16
N LEU A 182 8.13 -28.81 6.43
CA LEU A 182 6.91 -28.26 7.00
C LEU A 182 6.94 -26.72 6.99
N ALA A 183 8.09 -26.12 7.30
CA ALA A 183 8.28 -24.67 7.22
C ALA A 183 8.06 -24.13 5.81
N LEU A 184 8.61 -24.79 4.79
CA LEU A 184 8.42 -24.41 3.39
C LEU A 184 6.93 -24.38 2.99
N ASN A 185 6.15 -25.35 3.49
CA ASN A 185 4.71 -25.42 3.24
C ASN A 185 3.91 -24.38 4.05
N GLY A 186 4.46 -23.87 5.14
CA GLY A 186 3.81 -22.89 6.03
C GLY A 186 3.92 -21.45 5.55
N PHE A 187 4.77 -21.12 4.60
CA PHE A 187 4.93 -19.78 4.07
C PHE A 187 3.78 -19.36 3.15
N SER A 188 3.53 -18.05 3.07
CA SER A 188 2.58 -17.53 2.10
C SER A 188 3.08 -17.78 0.67
N GLN A 189 2.15 -17.86 -0.29
CA GLN A 189 2.51 -17.97 -1.71
C GLN A 189 2.98 -16.63 -2.31
N SER A 190 3.11 -15.59 -1.49
CA SER A 190 3.59 -14.29 -1.95
C SER A 190 5.06 -14.38 -2.39
N LYS A 191 5.32 -13.94 -3.62
CA LYS A 191 6.68 -13.77 -4.14
C LYS A 191 7.32 -12.45 -3.70
N LYS A 192 6.58 -11.61 -2.97
CA LYS A 192 7.01 -10.26 -2.59
C LYS A 192 7.68 -10.19 -1.22
N SER A 193 7.56 -11.23 -0.39
CA SER A 193 8.15 -11.29 0.94
C SER A 193 9.36 -12.20 0.93
N GLN A 194 10.47 -11.75 1.50
CA GLN A 194 11.60 -12.62 1.77
C GLN A 194 11.23 -13.63 2.85
N LYS A 195 11.83 -14.80 2.78
CA LYS A 195 11.49 -15.94 3.65
C LYS A 195 12.74 -16.49 4.31
N ALA A 196 12.66 -16.66 5.61
CA ALA A 196 13.73 -17.28 6.38
C ALA A 196 13.19 -18.36 7.32
N ILE A 197 13.90 -19.45 7.46
CA ILE A 197 13.70 -20.48 8.47
C ILE A 197 14.79 -20.31 9.52
N ILE A 198 14.40 -20.20 10.78
CA ILE A 198 15.32 -20.23 11.91
C ILE A 198 15.15 -21.58 12.58
N LEU A 199 16.15 -22.41 12.47
CA LEU A 199 16.21 -23.72 13.10
C LEU A 199 16.96 -23.60 14.43
N ILE A 200 16.35 -24.08 15.53
CA ILE A 200 16.97 -24.08 16.85
C ILE A 200 17.04 -25.54 17.36
N THR A 201 18.22 -26.07 17.43
CA THR A 201 18.48 -27.47 17.70
C THR A 201 19.85 -27.66 18.34
N ASP A 202 20.12 -28.84 18.90
CA ASP A 202 21.47 -29.28 19.26
C ASP A 202 22.20 -29.97 18.09
N GLY A 203 21.57 -30.04 16.92
CA GLY A 203 22.17 -30.58 15.71
C GLY A 203 22.22 -32.08 15.61
N GLU A 204 21.87 -32.83 16.67
CA GLU A 204 21.72 -34.29 16.58
C GLU A 204 20.57 -34.64 15.64
N ASN A 205 20.87 -35.23 14.49
CA ASN A 205 19.87 -35.57 13.46
C ASN A 205 20.01 -37.08 13.14
N PHE A 206 18.98 -37.84 13.45
CA PHE A 206 19.01 -39.30 13.36
C PHE A 206 17.99 -39.85 12.34
N GLU A 207 17.05 -39.01 11.86
CA GLU A 207 15.84 -39.52 11.17
C GLU A 207 15.81 -39.22 9.67
N ASP A 208 16.47 -38.14 9.21
CA ASP A 208 16.28 -37.65 7.83
C ASP A 208 17.49 -36.90 7.26
N ASP A 209 17.38 -36.46 5.96
CA ASP A 209 18.41 -35.65 5.28
C ASP A 209 18.16 -34.18 5.49
N ALA A 210 18.56 -33.65 6.63
CA ALA A 210 18.46 -32.22 6.95
C ALA A 210 19.23 -31.30 5.98
N VAL A 211 20.43 -31.74 5.55
CA VAL A 211 21.27 -30.97 4.62
C VAL A 211 20.62 -30.89 3.23
N GLY A 212 20.02 -31.97 2.76
CA GLY A 212 19.26 -32.01 1.52
C GLY A 212 18.04 -31.08 1.57
N ALA A 213 17.28 -31.14 2.66
CA ALA A 213 16.11 -30.26 2.85
C ALA A 213 16.52 -28.76 2.89
N ALA A 214 17.60 -28.40 3.57
CA ALA A 214 18.12 -27.04 3.59
C ALA A 214 18.55 -26.55 2.18
N ARG A 215 19.16 -27.42 1.40
CA ARG A 215 19.54 -27.13 0.01
C ARG A 215 18.32 -26.90 -0.89
N GLU A 216 17.25 -27.67 -0.69
CA GLU A 216 15.98 -27.45 -1.42
C GLU A 216 15.33 -26.12 -1.00
N ALA A 217 15.34 -25.77 0.29
CA ALA A 217 14.88 -24.48 0.77
C ALA A 217 15.62 -23.32 0.09
N ALA A 218 16.95 -23.40 0.01
CA ALA A 218 17.79 -22.41 -0.67
C ALA A 218 17.50 -22.29 -2.16
N LYS A 219 17.15 -23.37 -2.86
CA LYS A 219 16.74 -23.35 -4.28
C LYS A 219 15.40 -22.61 -4.46
N LEU A 220 14.51 -22.71 -3.48
CA LEU A 220 13.23 -22.01 -3.45
C LEU A 220 13.36 -20.53 -3.01
N GLY A 221 14.59 -20.05 -2.72
CA GLY A 221 14.83 -18.68 -2.27
C GLY A 221 14.54 -18.46 -0.79
N VAL A 222 14.49 -19.53 0.02
CA VAL A 222 14.29 -19.48 1.47
C VAL A 222 15.63 -19.69 2.15
N GLN A 223 16.04 -18.73 2.99
CA GLN A 223 17.26 -18.84 3.79
C GLN A 223 17.02 -19.72 5.02
N VAL A 224 18.00 -20.55 5.41
CA VAL A 224 17.92 -21.40 6.62
C VAL A 224 19.06 -21.02 7.55
N ASP A 225 18.72 -20.30 8.63
CA ASP A 225 19.65 -19.95 9.70
C ASP A 225 19.54 -20.96 10.82
N VAL A 226 20.68 -21.33 11.42
CA VAL A 226 20.70 -22.37 12.46
C VAL A 226 21.31 -21.80 13.75
N ILE A 227 20.57 -21.98 14.84
CA ILE A 227 21.04 -21.68 16.19
C ILE A 227 21.33 -23.00 16.89
N GLY A 228 22.62 -23.27 17.12
CA GLY A 228 23.06 -24.42 17.86
C GLY A 228 22.97 -24.19 19.37
N VAL A 229 22.21 -25.02 20.08
CA VAL A 229 22.03 -24.87 21.55
C VAL A 229 22.52 -26.13 22.26
N GLY A 230 23.48 -25.94 23.13
CA GLY A 230 24.07 -27.04 23.90
C GLY A 230 25.57 -26.87 24.08
N SER A 231 26.19 -27.86 24.69
CA SER A 231 27.63 -27.96 24.89
C SER A 231 28.23 -29.04 24.00
N THR A 232 29.40 -28.79 23.46
CA THR A 232 30.19 -29.80 22.72
C THR A 232 30.87 -30.79 23.65
N THR A 233 30.99 -30.50 24.95
CA THR A 233 31.51 -31.43 25.95
C THR A 233 30.48 -32.43 26.45
N GLY A 234 29.17 -32.16 26.14
CA GLY A 234 28.05 -32.98 26.49
C GLY A 234 27.43 -32.68 27.86
N ALA A 235 26.16 -33.01 27.98
CA ALA A 235 25.39 -32.88 29.22
C ALA A 235 24.42 -34.04 29.38
N PRO A 236 24.22 -34.57 30.63
CA PRO A 236 23.25 -35.60 30.86
C PRO A 236 21.83 -35.06 30.75
N ILE A 237 20.88 -35.90 30.31
CA ILE A 237 19.47 -35.54 30.15
C ILE A 237 18.75 -35.72 31.50
N PRO A 238 18.25 -34.64 32.14
CA PRO A 238 17.51 -34.73 33.38
C PRO A 238 16.10 -35.30 33.14
N VAL A 239 15.67 -36.18 34.05
CA VAL A 239 14.33 -36.73 34.15
C VAL A 239 13.84 -36.66 35.60
N GLU A 240 12.56 -36.88 35.84
CA GLU A 240 12.02 -36.92 37.20
C GLU A 240 12.76 -37.99 38.03
N GLY A 241 13.45 -37.56 39.10
CA GLY A 241 14.18 -38.45 40.00
C GLY A 241 15.63 -38.73 39.63
N GLY A 242 16.21 -38.09 38.57
CA GLY A 242 17.62 -38.29 38.20
C GLY A 242 17.96 -37.94 36.78
N TYR A 243 18.70 -38.79 36.11
CA TYR A 243 19.08 -38.64 34.69
C TYR A 243 18.56 -39.84 33.89
N LEU A 244 18.28 -39.57 32.60
CA LEU A 244 17.98 -40.67 31.66
C LEU A 244 19.16 -41.63 31.58
N THR A 245 18.88 -42.92 31.74
CA THR A 245 19.91 -43.96 31.68
C THR A 245 19.73 -44.87 30.48
N ASP A 246 20.83 -45.38 29.97
CA ASP A 246 20.86 -46.43 28.95
C ASP A 246 20.47 -47.81 29.56
N ASP A 247 20.42 -48.85 28.71
CA ASP A 247 20.10 -50.20 29.13
C ASP A 247 21.12 -50.79 30.13
N SER A 248 22.30 -50.17 30.25
CA SER A 248 23.38 -50.51 31.16
C SER A 248 23.34 -49.75 32.49
N GLY A 249 22.41 -48.81 32.65
CA GLY A 249 22.24 -47.97 33.82
C GLY A 249 23.16 -46.73 33.85
N ASN A 250 23.89 -46.41 32.75
CA ASN A 250 24.72 -45.23 32.68
C ASN A 250 23.88 -44.01 32.22
N PRO A 251 24.15 -42.81 32.74
CA PRO A 251 23.50 -41.59 32.26
C PRO A 251 23.72 -41.34 30.76
N VAL A 252 22.63 -41.16 30.02
CA VAL A 252 22.69 -40.74 28.60
C VAL A 252 23.16 -39.32 28.50
N THR A 253 24.27 -39.13 27.78
CA THR A 253 24.87 -37.81 27.54
C THR A 253 24.62 -37.40 26.10
N THR A 254 24.11 -36.17 25.89
CA THR A 254 23.83 -35.58 24.58
C THR A 254 24.80 -34.42 24.33
N TYR A 255 25.17 -34.23 23.08
CA TYR A 255 26.19 -33.25 22.65
C TYR A 255 25.58 -32.25 21.64
N LEU A 256 26.19 -31.10 21.55
CA LEU A 256 25.93 -30.20 20.41
C LEU A 256 26.73 -30.70 19.19
N ASP A 257 26.03 -31.19 18.15
CA ASP A 257 26.66 -31.47 16.84
C ASP A 257 26.75 -30.16 16.01
N GLU A 258 27.76 -29.34 16.38
CA GLU A 258 28.02 -28.09 15.72
C GLU A 258 28.33 -28.27 14.24
N LYS A 259 29.00 -29.38 13.87
CA LYS A 259 29.40 -29.65 12.49
C LYS A 259 28.18 -29.85 11.58
N THR A 260 27.23 -30.63 11.99
CA THR A 260 25.97 -30.86 11.26
C THR A 260 25.15 -29.58 11.20
N ALA A 261 25.04 -28.84 12.29
CA ALA A 261 24.34 -27.54 12.33
C ALA A 261 24.95 -26.52 11.36
N GLN A 262 26.28 -26.44 11.28
CA GLN A 262 26.98 -25.59 10.30
C GLN A 262 26.75 -26.05 8.85
N GLN A 263 26.75 -27.35 8.58
CA GLN A 263 26.48 -27.89 7.23
C GLN A 263 25.06 -27.54 6.77
N ILE A 264 24.07 -27.63 7.66
CA ILE A 264 22.68 -27.25 7.36
C ILE A 264 22.59 -25.76 7.03
N ALA A 265 23.20 -24.89 7.86
CA ALA A 265 23.21 -23.45 7.62
C ALA A 265 23.85 -23.08 6.27
N VAL A 266 25.02 -23.67 5.97
CA VAL A 266 25.72 -23.44 4.68
C VAL A 266 24.87 -23.92 3.49
N ALA A 267 24.27 -25.12 3.59
CA ALA A 267 23.40 -25.67 2.54
C ALA A 267 22.16 -24.77 2.31
N GLY A 268 21.60 -24.20 3.38
CA GLY A 268 20.49 -23.29 3.38
C GLY A 268 20.84 -21.84 3.03
N LYS A 269 22.09 -21.53 2.67
CA LYS A 269 22.59 -20.15 2.42
C LYS A 269 22.37 -19.20 3.58
N GLY A 270 22.27 -19.72 4.80
CA GLY A 270 22.12 -18.96 6.02
C GLY A 270 23.41 -18.95 6.86
N VAL A 271 23.25 -18.60 8.12
CA VAL A 271 24.35 -18.52 9.09
C VAL A 271 24.11 -19.50 10.23
N TYR A 272 25.24 -20.03 10.76
CA TYR A 272 25.23 -20.74 12.03
C TYR A 272 25.57 -19.76 13.17
N ILE A 273 24.80 -19.82 14.26
CA ILE A 273 24.98 -18.96 15.43
C ILE A 273 24.95 -19.86 16.67
N SER A 274 25.94 -19.68 17.55
CA SER A 274 25.92 -20.36 18.85
C SER A 274 24.86 -19.72 19.75
N GLY A 275 23.92 -20.53 20.27
CA GLY A 275 22.86 -20.07 21.18
C GLY A 275 23.37 -19.65 22.57
N THR A 276 24.64 -19.92 22.90
CA THR A 276 25.31 -19.45 24.12
C THR A 276 26.01 -18.11 23.93
N ALA A 277 26.19 -17.64 22.69
CA ALA A 277 26.81 -16.36 22.41
C ALA A 277 25.92 -15.19 22.91
N ALA A 278 26.56 -14.18 23.50
CA ALA A 278 25.85 -13.01 24.07
C ALA A 278 25.16 -12.17 22.99
N ASP A 279 25.67 -12.19 21.78
CA ASP A 279 25.22 -11.44 20.60
C ASP A 279 24.35 -12.26 19.62
N ALA A 280 23.99 -13.50 19.98
CA ALA A 280 23.26 -14.43 19.11
C ALA A 280 22.01 -13.77 18.47
N VAL A 281 21.18 -13.10 19.26
CA VAL A 281 19.96 -12.43 18.79
C VAL A 281 20.29 -11.24 17.88
N THR A 282 21.35 -10.49 18.20
CA THR A 282 21.76 -9.33 17.42
C THR A 282 22.30 -9.75 16.05
N THR A 283 23.14 -10.76 16.00
CA THR A 283 23.69 -11.34 14.76
C THR A 283 22.58 -11.89 13.86
N LEU A 284 21.62 -12.61 14.47
CA LEU A 284 20.45 -13.12 13.74
C LEU A 284 19.59 -11.97 13.16
N GLN A 285 19.32 -10.95 13.97
CA GLN A 285 18.57 -9.78 13.51
C GLN A 285 19.27 -9.08 12.35
N GLU A 286 20.58 -8.83 12.44
CA GLU A 286 21.35 -8.21 11.35
C GLU A 286 21.27 -9.03 10.04
N THR A 287 21.26 -10.35 10.16
CA THR A 287 21.12 -11.27 9.01
C THR A 287 19.76 -11.13 8.37
N LEU A 288 18.69 -11.13 9.17
CA LEU A 288 17.32 -10.94 8.70
C LEU A 288 17.12 -9.53 8.10
N ASP A 289 17.71 -8.50 8.70
CA ASP A 289 17.66 -7.13 8.17
C ASP A 289 18.37 -6.99 6.82
N LYS A 290 19.48 -7.70 6.62
CA LYS A 290 20.18 -7.77 5.31
C LYS A 290 19.30 -8.46 4.28
N LEU A 291 18.62 -9.53 4.66
CA LEU A 291 17.68 -10.25 3.80
C LEU A 291 16.50 -9.33 3.41
N ALA A 292 15.92 -8.59 4.36
CA ALA A 292 14.86 -7.61 4.12
C ALA A 292 15.28 -6.52 3.13
N LYS A 293 16.49 -5.99 3.28
CA LYS A 293 17.03 -4.91 2.44
C LYS A 293 17.37 -5.35 1.03
N SER A 294 17.66 -6.63 0.80
CA SER A 294 17.98 -7.15 -0.54
C SER A 294 16.84 -6.97 -1.55
N ASP A 295 15.60 -6.92 -1.08
CA ASP A 295 14.39 -6.71 -1.91
C ASP A 295 14.05 -5.23 -2.15
N LEU A 296 14.59 -4.31 -1.35
CA LEU A 296 14.29 -2.87 -1.47
C LEU A 296 14.79 -2.26 -2.79
N ALA A 297 15.71 -2.90 -3.47
CA ALA A 297 16.27 -2.44 -4.74
C ALA A 297 15.33 -2.69 -5.96
N ALA A 298 14.29 -3.52 -5.83
CA ALA A 298 13.59 -4.09 -6.98
C ALA A 298 12.19 -3.53 -7.27
N VAL A 299 11.50 -2.83 -6.35
CA VAL A 299 10.12 -2.39 -6.61
C VAL A 299 9.91 -0.91 -6.29
N THR A 300 10.13 -0.06 -7.29
CA THR A 300 9.75 1.36 -7.24
C THR A 300 8.27 1.48 -7.61
N TYR A 301 7.40 1.70 -6.66
CA TYR A 301 6.02 2.12 -6.95
C TYR A 301 6.02 3.59 -7.35
N THR A 302 5.67 3.86 -8.61
CA THR A 302 5.44 5.22 -9.08
C THR A 302 4.01 5.59 -8.70
N GLN A 303 3.83 6.25 -7.57
CA GLN A 303 2.55 6.84 -7.22
C GLN A 303 2.40 8.14 -8.01
N HIS A 304 1.37 8.22 -8.83
CA HIS A 304 1.06 9.43 -9.60
C HIS A 304 0.07 10.27 -8.80
N ASP A 305 0.44 11.51 -8.50
CA ASP A 305 -0.48 12.45 -7.86
C ASP A 305 -1.60 12.84 -8.82
N GLU A 306 -2.83 12.59 -8.41
CA GLU A 306 -4.01 12.93 -9.19
C GLU A 306 -4.34 14.42 -9.03
N GLN A 307 -4.36 15.15 -10.14
CA GLN A 307 -4.63 16.60 -10.18
C GLN A 307 -6.10 16.94 -10.46
N PHE A 308 -6.98 15.93 -10.52
CA PHE A 308 -8.39 16.13 -10.81
C PHE A 308 -9.12 17.09 -9.83
N PRO A 309 -8.75 17.22 -8.52
CA PRO A 309 -9.47 18.11 -7.61
C PRO A 309 -9.38 19.58 -8.02
N VAL A 310 -8.24 19.99 -8.58
CA VAL A 310 -8.06 21.38 -9.05
C VAL A 310 -9.01 21.69 -10.21
N PHE A 311 -9.11 20.78 -11.18
CA PHE A 311 -10.02 20.96 -12.32
C PHE A 311 -11.49 20.85 -11.90
N ALA A 312 -11.80 19.99 -10.92
CA ALA A 312 -13.15 19.85 -10.38
C ALA A 312 -13.61 21.10 -9.62
N THR A 313 -12.73 21.74 -8.85
CA THR A 313 -13.07 23.01 -8.18
C THR A 313 -13.33 24.13 -9.17
N ILE A 314 -12.53 24.23 -10.23
CA ILE A 314 -12.74 25.22 -11.30
C ILE A 314 -14.08 24.94 -12.01
N ALA A 315 -14.38 23.68 -12.33
CA ALA A 315 -15.66 23.29 -12.94
C ALA A 315 -16.85 23.65 -12.05
N LEU A 316 -16.75 23.46 -10.74
CA LEU A 316 -17.78 23.83 -9.76
C LEU A 316 -18.01 25.37 -9.74
N LEU A 317 -16.93 26.17 -9.80
CA LEU A 317 -17.04 27.63 -9.84
C LEU A 317 -17.71 28.10 -11.15
N VAL A 318 -17.38 27.49 -12.28
CA VAL A 318 -18.02 27.78 -13.57
C VAL A 318 -19.50 27.40 -13.55
N LEU A 319 -19.84 26.24 -12.94
CA LEU A 319 -21.24 25.82 -12.76
C LEU A 319 -22.02 26.82 -11.90
N LEU A 320 -21.42 27.29 -10.80
CA LEU A 320 -22.04 28.29 -9.93
C LEU A 320 -22.28 29.61 -10.70
N ALA A 321 -21.28 30.06 -11.47
CA ALA A 321 -21.40 31.24 -12.32
C ALA A 321 -22.53 31.08 -13.35
N LEU A 322 -22.67 29.89 -13.93
CA LEU A 322 -23.72 29.56 -14.91
C LEU A 322 -25.11 29.58 -14.27
N LEU A 323 -25.27 29.08 -13.05
CA LEU A 323 -26.50 29.12 -12.27
C LEU A 323 -26.90 30.54 -11.88
N LEU A 324 -25.92 31.42 -11.60
CA LEU A 324 -26.16 32.83 -11.26
C LEU A 324 -26.47 33.69 -12.51
N LEU A 325 -26.23 33.15 -13.69
CA LEU A 325 -26.42 33.90 -14.98
C LEU A 325 -27.87 33.76 -15.41
N LEU A 326 -28.75 34.64 -14.86
CA LEU A 326 -30.14 34.69 -15.24
C LEU A 326 -30.28 35.23 -16.68
N GLU A 327 -31.23 34.65 -17.45
CA GLU A 327 -31.51 35.08 -18.84
C GLU A 327 -32.04 36.49 -18.93
N ARG A 328 -32.74 37.01 -17.92
CA ARG A 328 -33.25 38.36 -17.83
C ARG A 328 -32.22 39.30 -17.20
N LYS A 329 -32.31 40.62 -17.52
CA LYS A 329 -31.46 41.65 -16.89
C LYS A 329 -31.68 41.58 -15.37
N ASN A 330 -30.65 41.26 -14.63
CA ASN A 330 -30.72 41.09 -13.19
C ASN A 330 -31.00 42.46 -12.52
N PRO A 331 -32.08 42.64 -11.73
CA PRO A 331 -32.40 43.94 -11.13
C PRO A 331 -31.30 44.40 -10.16
N TRP A 332 -30.53 43.48 -9.56
CA TRP A 332 -29.41 43.81 -8.67
C TRP A 332 -28.20 44.40 -9.41
N LEU A 333 -27.97 43.97 -10.65
CA LEU A 333 -26.87 44.48 -11.50
C LEU A 333 -27.22 45.77 -12.28
N LYS A 334 -28.47 46.22 -12.20
CA LYS A 334 -28.86 47.52 -12.76
C LYS A 334 -28.03 48.70 -12.21
N ARG A 335 -27.45 48.54 -11.03
CA ARG A 335 -26.60 49.54 -10.38
C ARG A 335 -25.17 49.59 -10.95
N TYR A 336 -24.73 48.58 -11.67
CA TYR A 336 -23.41 48.40 -12.29
C TYR A 336 -23.56 48.13 -13.78
N ASN A 337 -24.11 49.13 -14.54
CA ASN A 337 -24.22 49.02 -15.99
C ASN A 337 -22.87 49.37 -16.64
N PHE A 338 -21.96 48.41 -16.78
CA PHE A 338 -20.69 48.59 -17.51
C PHE A 338 -20.84 48.66 -19.01
N PHE A 339 -22.05 48.56 -19.62
CA PHE A 339 -22.29 48.49 -21.05
C PHE A 339 -23.42 49.41 -21.55
N THR A 340 -23.78 50.46 -20.85
CA THR A 340 -24.62 51.50 -21.41
C THR A 340 -23.72 52.57 -22.03
N LYS A 341 -23.54 52.52 -23.35
CA LYS A 341 -23.19 53.72 -24.12
C LYS A 341 -24.34 54.71 -23.91
N ASP A 342 -24.03 55.81 -23.27
CA ASP A 342 -24.95 56.88 -23.02
C ASP A 342 -25.56 57.37 -24.34
N LYS A 343 -26.86 57.25 -24.50
CA LYS A 343 -27.68 57.98 -25.46
C LYS A 343 -27.80 59.45 -25.04
N LYS A 344 -26.72 60.11 -24.66
CA LYS A 344 -26.73 61.53 -24.32
C LYS A 344 -26.51 62.42 -25.54
N GLU A 345 -26.04 61.87 -26.67
CA GLU A 345 -25.77 62.66 -27.86
C GLU A 345 -26.97 62.85 -28.79
N GLU A 346 -28.05 62.07 -28.70
CA GLU A 346 -29.21 62.22 -29.58
C GLU A 346 -30.23 63.29 -29.11
N ASN A 347 -30.23 63.58 -27.80
CA ASN A 347 -31.16 64.61 -27.25
C ASN A 347 -30.62 66.07 -27.35
N THR A 348 -29.28 66.22 -27.53
CA THR A 348 -28.70 67.57 -27.73
C THR A 348 -28.93 68.05 -29.13
N VAL A 349 -28.92 67.21 -30.15
CA VAL A 349 -29.13 67.57 -31.55
C VAL A 349 -30.62 67.90 -31.85
N SER A 350 -31.55 67.23 -31.15
CA SER A 350 -32.99 67.49 -31.31
C SER A 350 -33.42 68.78 -30.62
N ASN A 351 -32.78 69.19 -29.54
CA ASN A 351 -33.10 70.49 -28.88
C ASN A 351 -32.51 71.68 -29.58
N GLU A 352 -31.30 71.59 -30.18
CA GLU A 352 -30.71 72.61 -30.98
C GLU A 352 -31.49 72.86 -32.29
N THR A 353 -32.12 71.85 -32.87
CA THR A 353 -32.93 71.99 -34.11
C THR A 353 -34.30 72.58 -33.81
N VAL A 354 -34.85 72.40 -32.62
CA VAL A 354 -36.11 73.10 -32.23
C VAL A 354 -35.86 74.54 -31.86
N GLU A 355 -34.82 74.87 -31.13
CA GLU A 355 -34.50 76.27 -30.72
C GLU A 355 -34.07 77.14 -31.89
N ASN A 356 -33.48 76.57 -32.95
CA ASN A 356 -33.15 77.27 -34.17
C ASN A 356 -34.36 77.45 -35.14
N ARG A 357 -35.47 76.77 -34.96
CA ARG A 357 -36.73 76.99 -35.68
C ARG A 357 -37.51 78.12 -35.07
N ASP A 358 -37.62 78.19 -33.78
CA ASP A 358 -38.37 79.23 -33.06
C ASP A 358 -37.72 80.59 -33.23
N LYS A 359 -36.36 80.70 -33.37
CA LYS A 359 -35.63 81.94 -33.64
C LYS A 359 -35.73 82.42 -35.07
N LYS A 360 -36.28 81.66 -36.03
CA LYS A 360 -36.51 82.09 -37.41
C LYS A 360 -37.94 82.57 -37.66
N GLU A 361 -38.89 82.17 -36.82
CA GLU A 361 -40.28 82.65 -36.94
C GLU A 361 -40.52 84.01 -36.29
N ASP A 362 -39.68 84.42 -35.33
CA ASP A 362 -39.76 85.78 -34.70
C ASP A 362 -39.09 86.89 -35.49
N LYS A 363 -38.65 86.64 -36.72
CA LYS A 363 -38.01 87.69 -37.62
C LYS A 363 -38.66 87.85 -38.98
N GLN A 364 -39.96 87.58 -39.10
CA GLN A 364 -40.75 88.03 -40.26
C GLN A 364 -41.89 88.98 -39.89
#